data_5ef0aae14549a7499b29d7a642180eec
#
_entry.id   5ef0aae14549a7499b29d7a642180eec
#
_cell.length_a   1.000
_cell.length_b   1.000
_cell.length_c   1.000
_cell.angle_alpha   90.00
_cell.angle_beta   90.00
_cell.angle_gamma   90.00
#
_symmetry.space_group_name_H-M   'P 1'
#
loop_
_entity.id
_entity.type
_entity.pdbx_description
1 polymer ?
#
loop_
_entity_poly.entity_id
_entity_poly.type
_entity_poly.pdbx_seq_one_letter_code
_entity_poly.pdbx_strand_id
1 'polypeptide(L)'
;AEAIAAWQAGAAIVHIHVRDPQTGAPVTRLDLFAEVVERIREVSDVIINLTTSGFHLDDPQADEIRLQPLELAPDICSLDVGSLNFRGGVFHNSAEWVEAAAQRMREAGVKPEIEVFDLGHIRQATHLIDAGLIDDPPWMQLCLGIPWGIEASVGSLLEMQRRLPASARWSTLAPAASQLPMTTHAL
;
A
#
# COMPACT_ATOMS: atom_id res chain seq x y z
N ALA A 1 3.47 1.79 19.48
CA ALA A 1 2.31 1.86 20.38
C ALA A 1 1.00 1.64 19.60
N GLU A 2 0.69 2.46 18.58
CA GLU A 2 -0.59 2.42 17.85
C GLU A 2 -0.85 1.07 17.16
N ALA A 3 0.14 0.49 16.47
CA ALA A 3 0.02 -0.82 15.81
C ALA A 3 -0.35 -1.93 16.81
N ILE A 4 0.28 -1.93 18.00
CA ILE A 4 -0.01 -2.91 19.05
C ILE A 4 -1.41 -2.71 19.61
N ALA A 5 -1.84 -1.45 19.81
CA ALA A 5 -3.20 -1.16 20.27
C ALA A 5 -4.25 -1.57 19.22
N ALA A 6 -3.97 -1.37 17.93
CA ALA A 6 -4.83 -1.83 16.86
C ALA A 6 -4.95 -3.36 16.82
N TRP A 7 -3.84 -4.07 16.93
CA TRP A 7 -3.83 -5.54 17.05
C TRP A 7 -4.64 -6.03 18.24
N GLN A 8 -4.46 -5.43 19.42
CA GLN A 8 -5.23 -5.77 20.63
C GLN A 8 -6.74 -5.50 20.45
N ALA A 9 -7.10 -4.54 19.60
CA ALA A 9 -8.49 -4.26 19.21
C ALA A 9 -9.02 -5.19 18.10
N GLY A 10 -8.20 -6.13 17.59
CA GLY A 10 -8.59 -7.14 16.60
C GLY A 10 -8.13 -6.85 15.17
N ALA A 11 -7.25 -5.88 14.93
CA ALA A 11 -6.68 -5.69 13.60
C ALA A 11 -5.80 -6.89 13.21
N ALA A 12 -6.04 -7.46 12.03
CA ALA A 12 -5.25 -8.56 11.48
C ALA A 12 -3.99 -8.08 10.75
N ILE A 13 -4.02 -6.86 10.21
CA ILE A 13 -2.92 -6.25 9.45
C ILE A 13 -2.70 -4.83 9.99
N VAL A 14 -1.44 -4.40 10.09
CA VAL A 14 -1.07 -3.02 10.40
C VAL A 14 -0.22 -2.45 9.29
N HIS A 15 -0.64 -1.33 8.72
CA HIS A 15 0.10 -0.62 7.69
C HIS A 15 0.94 0.49 8.32
N ILE A 16 2.25 0.49 8.05
CA ILE A 16 3.24 1.30 8.76
C ILE A 16 3.89 2.33 7.86
N HIS A 17 3.77 3.60 8.28
CA HIS A 17 4.61 4.71 7.84
C HIS A 17 5.46 5.17 9.03
N VAL A 18 6.74 5.39 8.82
CA VAL A 18 7.61 5.95 9.86
C VAL A 18 7.73 7.45 9.71
N ARG A 19 7.99 8.11 10.83
CA ARG A 19 8.18 9.55 10.91
C ARG A 19 9.47 9.86 11.66
N ASP A 20 10.10 10.95 11.27
CA ASP A 20 11.24 11.48 12.00
C ASP A 20 10.79 11.80 13.45
N PRO A 21 11.46 11.26 14.47
CA PRO A 21 11.04 11.40 15.86
C PRO A 21 11.19 12.81 16.43
N GLN A 22 11.96 13.68 15.78
CA GLN A 22 12.19 15.05 16.23
C GLN A 22 11.20 16.02 15.57
N THR A 23 10.94 15.83 14.27
CA THR A 23 10.15 16.77 13.46
C THR A 23 8.73 16.30 13.20
N GLY A 24 8.46 14.99 13.32
CA GLY A 24 7.19 14.37 12.91
C GLY A 24 7.00 14.29 11.39
N ALA A 25 7.99 14.71 10.59
CA ALA A 25 7.91 14.63 9.14
C ALA A 25 7.89 13.18 8.65
N PRO A 26 7.17 12.87 7.55
CA PRO A 26 7.26 11.56 6.91
C PRO A 26 8.67 11.32 6.39
N VAL A 27 9.21 10.13 6.62
CA VAL A 27 10.55 9.72 6.17
C VAL A 27 10.54 8.27 5.72
N THR A 28 11.55 7.90 4.92
CA THR A 28 11.80 6.51 4.54
C THR A 28 13.19 6.11 5.06
N ARG A 29 13.26 5.91 6.38
CA ARG A 29 14.49 5.51 7.09
C ARG A 29 14.39 4.07 7.53
N LEU A 30 15.30 3.23 7.01
CA LEU A 30 15.29 1.79 7.28
C LEU A 30 15.48 1.46 8.77
N ASP A 31 16.32 2.22 9.48
CA ASP A 31 16.54 2.04 10.92
C ASP A 31 15.25 2.23 11.75
N LEU A 32 14.41 3.21 11.37
CA LEU A 32 13.13 3.44 12.03
C LEU A 32 12.11 2.34 11.71
N PHE A 33 12.08 1.86 10.47
CA PHE A 33 11.26 0.71 10.12
C PHE A 33 11.69 -0.54 10.89
N ALA A 34 13.02 -0.80 10.97
CA ALA A 34 13.57 -1.94 11.70
C ALA A 34 13.14 -1.91 13.18
N GLU A 35 13.30 -0.77 13.86
CA GLU A 35 12.88 -0.61 15.26
C GLU A 35 11.38 -0.87 15.45
N VAL A 36 10.54 -0.35 14.55
CA VAL A 36 9.08 -0.54 14.64
C VAL A 36 8.71 -2.00 14.41
N VAL A 37 9.29 -2.66 13.40
CA VAL A 37 9.06 -4.07 13.09
C VAL A 37 9.47 -4.96 14.26
N GLU A 38 10.66 -4.75 14.82
CA GLU A 38 11.16 -5.50 15.97
C GLU A 38 10.19 -5.40 17.16
N ARG A 39 9.82 -4.18 17.56
CA ARG A 39 8.89 -3.92 18.67
C ARG A 39 7.50 -4.54 18.48
N ILE A 40 7.02 -4.63 17.24
CA ILE A 40 5.73 -5.27 16.94
C ILE A 40 5.88 -6.79 17.06
N ARG A 41 6.92 -7.37 16.46
CA ARG A 41 7.17 -8.82 16.44
C ARG A 41 7.46 -9.40 17.84
N GLU A 42 8.03 -8.60 18.74
CA GLU A 42 8.27 -9.03 20.12
C GLU A 42 6.98 -9.36 20.90
N VAL A 43 5.85 -8.75 20.54
CA VAL A 43 4.63 -8.80 21.36
C VAL A 43 3.37 -9.24 20.60
N SER A 44 3.46 -9.42 19.29
CA SER A 44 2.29 -9.74 18.46
C SER A 44 2.65 -10.57 17.23
N ASP A 45 1.65 -11.25 16.70
CA ASP A 45 1.66 -12.00 15.45
C ASP A 45 0.90 -11.27 14.32
N VAL A 46 0.65 -9.97 14.51
CA VAL A 46 -0.05 -9.15 13.49
C VAL A 46 0.73 -9.12 12.19
N ILE A 47 0.03 -9.21 11.08
CA ILE A 47 0.62 -9.08 9.75
C ILE A 47 1.15 -7.65 9.58
N ILE A 48 2.43 -7.52 9.24
CA ILE A 48 3.10 -6.24 9.06
C ILE A 48 3.12 -5.88 7.58
N ASN A 49 2.50 -4.75 7.26
CA ASN A 49 2.52 -4.14 5.94
C ASN A 49 3.36 -2.85 6.00
N LEU A 50 4.48 -2.80 5.29
CA LEU A 50 5.34 -1.61 5.22
C LEU A 50 5.05 -0.81 3.96
N THR A 51 4.98 0.51 4.11
CA THR A 51 4.80 1.41 2.96
C THR A 51 6.02 1.42 2.04
N THR A 52 5.79 1.50 0.74
CA THR A 52 6.79 1.90 -0.26
C THR A 52 6.50 3.30 -0.82
N SER A 53 5.71 4.10 -0.14
CA SER A 53 5.45 5.48 -0.54
C SER A 53 6.72 6.33 -0.49
N GLY A 54 6.94 7.12 -1.53
CA GLY A 54 8.10 8.01 -1.66
C GLY A 54 7.73 9.43 -2.06
N PHE A 55 6.46 9.84 -1.94
CA PHE A 55 6.01 11.18 -2.35
C PHE A 55 6.80 12.32 -1.67
N HIS A 56 7.29 12.10 -0.47
CA HIS A 56 8.09 13.08 0.30
C HIS A 56 9.59 13.07 -0.04
N LEU A 57 10.05 12.13 -0.87
CA LEU A 57 11.46 12.02 -1.23
C LEU A 57 11.78 12.99 -2.38
N ASP A 58 12.72 13.88 -2.13
CA ASP A 58 13.36 14.73 -3.14
C ASP A 58 14.81 14.26 -3.31
N ASP A 59 14.97 13.06 -3.85
CA ASP A 59 16.25 12.37 -3.96
C ASP A 59 16.34 11.65 -5.31
N PRO A 60 17.44 11.76 -6.05
CA PRO A 60 17.65 11.01 -7.30
C PRO A 60 17.57 9.49 -7.14
N GLN A 61 17.76 8.96 -5.93
CA GLN A 61 17.67 7.54 -5.60
C GLN A 61 16.31 7.18 -4.97
N ALA A 62 15.30 8.05 -5.04
CA ALA A 62 14.00 7.84 -4.40
C ALA A 62 13.40 6.46 -4.74
N ASP A 63 13.51 6.00 -5.97
CA ASP A 63 13.01 4.71 -6.42
C ASP A 63 13.65 3.52 -5.71
N GLU A 64 14.94 3.59 -5.40
CA GLU A 64 15.63 2.57 -4.61
C GLU A 64 15.33 2.69 -3.11
N ILE A 65 15.30 3.90 -2.58
CA ILE A 65 15.00 4.17 -1.17
C ILE A 65 13.62 3.64 -0.79
N ARG A 66 12.63 3.77 -1.67
CA ARG A 66 11.25 3.27 -1.48
C ARG A 66 11.19 1.77 -1.24
N LEU A 67 12.11 0.99 -1.80
CA LEU A 67 12.12 -0.46 -1.71
C LEU A 67 13.02 -1.01 -0.59
N GLN A 68 13.77 -0.17 0.11
CA GLN A 68 14.59 -0.59 1.25
C GLN A 68 13.81 -1.35 2.35
N PRO A 69 12.53 -1.03 2.66
CA PRO A 69 11.75 -1.80 3.63
C PRO A 69 11.65 -3.30 3.33
N LEU A 70 11.84 -3.74 2.08
CA LEU A 70 11.88 -5.16 1.71
C LEU A 70 13.01 -5.93 2.43
N GLU A 71 14.11 -5.25 2.79
CA GLU A 71 15.25 -5.84 3.51
C GLU A 71 14.85 -6.38 4.90
N LEU A 72 13.75 -5.88 5.47
CA LEU A 72 13.23 -6.30 6.76
C LEU A 72 12.30 -7.52 6.67
N ALA A 73 12.11 -8.06 5.46
CA ALA A 73 11.23 -9.18 5.16
C ALA A 73 9.86 -9.06 5.86
N PRO A 74 9.11 -7.96 5.63
CA PRO A 74 7.74 -7.85 6.14
C PRO A 74 6.83 -8.87 5.45
N ASP A 75 5.65 -9.08 6.01
CA ASP A 75 4.66 -9.98 5.39
C ASP A 75 4.10 -9.37 4.10
N ILE A 76 3.89 -8.05 4.11
CA ILE A 76 3.31 -7.28 3.01
C ILE A 76 4.11 -5.97 2.83
N CYS A 77 4.20 -5.49 1.58
CA CYS A 77 4.52 -4.10 1.29
C CYS A 77 3.47 -3.50 0.35
N SER A 78 3.14 -2.22 0.53
CA SER A 78 2.26 -1.54 -0.43
C SER A 78 2.94 -1.38 -1.80
N LEU A 79 2.14 -1.45 -2.85
CA LEU A 79 2.55 -1.22 -4.22
C LEU A 79 1.51 -0.32 -4.90
N ASP A 80 1.79 0.98 -4.93
CA ASP A 80 0.95 1.94 -5.64
C ASP A 80 1.10 1.75 -7.14
N VAL A 81 0.06 1.29 -7.82
CA VAL A 81 0.09 1.12 -9.26
C VAL A 81 -0.45 2.35 -9.97
N GLY A 82 0.38 2.91 -10.84
CA GLY A 82 0.09 4.13 -11.61
C GLY A 82 0.38 5.43 -10.87
N SER A 83 0.86 6.40 -11.64
CA SER A 83 1.11 7.76 -11.15
C SER A 83 -0.20 8.50 -10.93
N LEU A 84 -0.26 9.33 -9.89
CA LEU A 84 -1.46 10.10 -9.56
C LEU A 84 -1.11 11.51 -9.05
N ASN A 85 -2.06 12.44 -9.21
CA ASN A 85 -1.96 13.74 -8.57
C ASN A 85 -2.18 13.58 -7.07
N PHE A 86 -1.28 14.14 -6.26
CA PHE A 86 -1.33 13.99 -4.82
C PHE A 86 -0.77 15.23 -4.12
N ARG A 87 -1.54 15.82 -3.20
CA ARG A 87 -1.09 16.95 -2.35
C ARG A 87 -0.39 18.09 -3.09
N GLY A 88 -0.88 18.46 -4.27
CA GLY A 88 -0.31 19.56 -5.06
C GLY A 88 0.92 19.20 -5.91
N GLY A 89 1.27 17.93 -6.00
CA GLY A 89 2.29 17.38 -6.88
C GLY A 89 1.83 16.15 -7.62
N VAL A 90 2.77 15.44 -8.22
CA VAL A 90 2.52 14.13 -8.84
C VAL A 90 3.29 13.08 -8.05
N PHE A 91 2.58 12.07 -7.58
CA PHE A 91 3.22 10.88 -7.07
C PHE A 91 3.55 9.95 -8.23
N HIS A 92 4.83 9.84 -8.53
CA HIS A 92 5.33 9.10 -9.68
C HIS A 92 5.42 7.61 -9.37
N ASN A 93 4.69 6.82 -10.14
CA ASN A 93 4.76 5.36 -10.18
C ASN A 93 4.70 4.98 -11.67
N SER A 94 5.85 5.05 -12.37
CA SER A 94 5.91 4.66 -13.78
C SER A 94 5.65 3.17 -13.94
N ALA A 95 5.21 2.75 -15.12
CA ALA A 95 4.94 1.33 -15.36
C ALA A 95 6.21 0.49 -15.14
N GLU A 96 7.35 0.98 -15.59
CA GLU A 96 8.64 0.31 -15.45
C GLU A 96 9.06 0.18 -13.98
N TRP A 97 8.85 1.23 -13.17
CA TRP A 97 9.13 1.15 -11.74
C TRP A 97 8.22 0.17 -11.03
N VAL A 98 6.92 0.18 -11.34
CA VAL A 98 5.93 -0.73 -10.73
C VAL A 98 6.25 -2.19 -11.06
N GLU A 99 6.63 -2.50 -12.31
CA GLU A 99 7.06 -3.84 -12.71
C GLU A 99 8.33 -4.29 -11.96
N ALA A 100 9.34 -3.42 -11.88
CA ALA A 100 10.57 -3.70 -11.15
C ALA A 100 10.32 -3.89 -9.65
N ALA A 101 9.46 -3.07 -9.04
CA ALA A 101 9.08 -3.19 -7.65
C ALA A 101 8.32 -4.50 -7.36
N ALA A 102 7.36 -4.87 -8.21
CA ALA A 102 6.63 -6.14 -8.11
C ALA A 102 7.59 -7.34 -8.18
N GLN A 103 8.54 -7.31 -9.12
CA GLN A 103 9.55 -8.36 -9.25
C GLN A 103 10.41 -8.45 -7.99
N ARG A 104 10.91 -7.33 -7.45
CA ARG A 104 11.73 -7.30 -6.22
C ARG A 104 10.95 -7.81 -5.00
N MET A 105 9.67 -7.44 -4.86
CA MET A 105 8.80 -7.98 -3.80
C MET A 105 8.67 -9.50 -3.91
N ARG A 106 8.45 -10.01 -5.12
CA ARG A 106 8.37 -11.45 -5.39
C ARG A 106 9.68 -12.17 -5.05
N GLU A 107 10.83 -11.63 -5.46
CA GLU A 107 12.16 -12.19 -5.17
C GLU A 107 12.46 -12.19 -3.67
N ALA A 108 11.99 -11.17 -2.94
CA ALA A 108 12.09 -11.07 -1.49
C ALA A 108 11.08 -11.95 -0.73
N GLY A 109 10.12 -12.58 -1.41
CA GLY A 109 9.04 -13.34 -0.78
C GLY A 109 8.03 -12.48 -0.02
N VAL A 110 7.94 -11.18 -0.32
CA VAL A 110 7.04 -10.21 0.30
C VAL A 110 5.79 -10.06 -0.55
N LYS A 111 4.61 -10.20 0.07
CA LYS A 111 3.32 -10.04 -0.63
C LYS A 111 3.08 -8.58 -0.97
N PRO A 112 2.83 -8.19 -2.24
CA PRO A 112 2.41 -6.84 -2.55
C PRO A 112 0.94 -6.61 -2.16
N GLU A 113 0.66 -5.50 -1.46
CA GLU A 113 -0.67 -4.90 -1.38
C GLU A 113 -0.80 -3.91 -2.52
N ILE A 114 -1.57 -4.27 -3.53
CA ILE A 114 -1.72 -3.48 -4.75
C ILE A 114 -2.73 -2.36 -4.49
N GLU A 115 -2.25 -1.14 -4.35
CA GLU A 115 -3.08 0.04 -4.13
C GLU A 115 -3.56 0.63 -5.46
N VAL A 116 -4.88 0.67 -5.63
CA VAL A 116 -5.53 1.16 -6.86
C VAL A 116 -6.43 2.35 -6.56
N PHE A 117 -6.19 3.47 -7.22
CA PHE A 117 -6.85 4.76 -7.01
C PHE A 117 -7.79 5.13 -8.14
N ASP A 118 -7.81 4.33 -9.22
CA ASP A 118 -8.62 4.54 -10.41
C ASP A 118 -8.81 3.21 -11.17
N LEU A 119 -9.75 3.18 -12.10
CA LEU A 119 -10.03 2.00 -12.93
C LEU A 119 -8.84 1.62 -13.83
N GLY A 120 -8.07 2.60 -14.29
CA GLY A 120 -6.83 2.37 -15.04
C GLY A 120 -5.77 1.62 -14.25
N HIS A 121 -5.69 1.87 -12.95
CA HIS A 121 -4.77 1.18 -12.04
C HIS A 121 -5.14 -0.31 -11.88
N ILE A 122 -6.44 -0.65 -11.86
CA ILE A 122 -6.88 -2.06 -11.85
C ILE A 122 -6.40 -2.79 -13.11
N ARG A 123 -6.45 -2.11 -14.26
CA ARG A 123 -5.95 -2.68 -15.52
C ARG A 123 -4.44 -2.93 -15.47
N GLN A 124 -3.67 -2.00 -14.87
CA GLN A 124 -2.22 -2.18 -14.69
C GLN A 124 -1.93 -3.32 -13.72
N ALA A 125 -2.67 -3.42 -12.60
CA ALA A 125 -2.58 -4.55 -11.68
C ALA A 125 -2.85 -5.89 -12.37
N THR A 126 -3.88 -5.96 -13.21
CA THR A 126 -4.19 -7.16 -14.00
C THR A 126 -3.04 -7.54 -14.94
N HIS A 127 -2.42 -6.55 -15.58
CA HIS A 127 -1.23 -6.78 -16.41
C HIS A 127 -0.07 -7.42 -15.62
N LEU A 128 0.22 -6.94 -14.40
CA LEU A 128 1.26 -7.52 -13.55
C LEU A 128 0.95 -8.98 -13.16
N ILE A 129 -0.32 -9.29 -12.90
CA ILE A 129 -0.79 -10.65 -12.59
C ILE A 129 -0.60 -11.56 -13.82
N ASP A 130 -1.06 -11.12 -14.99
CA ASP A 130 -0.95 -11.87 -16.25
C ASP A 130 0.52 -12.09 -16.66
N ALA A 131 1.39 -11.14 -16.35
CA ALA A 131 2.84 -11.25 -16.54
C ALA A 131 3.54 -12.18 -15.53
N GLY A 132 2.82 -12.69 -14.52
CA GLY A 132 3.36 -13.56 -13.49
C GLY A 132 4.26 -12.84 -12.49
N LEU A 133 4.13 -11.51 -12.37
CA LEU A 133 4.88 -10.70 -11.39
C LEU A 133 4.18 -10.69 -10.02
N ILE A 134 2.89 -10.96 -9.98
CA ILE A 134 2.06 -11.03 -8.77
C ILE A 134 1.50 -12.45 -8.61
N ASP A 135 1.74 -13.05 -7.46
CA ASP A 135 1.24 -14.39 -7.16
C ASP A 135 -0.26 -14.38 -6.82
N ASP A 136 -0.98 -15.39 -7.30
CA ASP A 136 -2.41 -15.59 -7.01
C ASP A 136 -2.64 -16.20 -5.60
N PRO A 137 -3.64 -15.81 -4.84
CA PRO A 137 -4.56 -14.70 -5.10
C PRO A 137 -3.91 -13.32 -4.85
N PRO A 138 -4.13 -12.33 -5.73
CA PRO A 138 -3.61 -10.98 -5.49
C PRO A 138 -4.33 -10.32 -4.31
N TRP A 139 -3.59 -9.51 -3.54
CA TRP A 139 -4.15 -8.67 -2.48
C TRP A 139 -4.27 -7.23 -2.99
N MET A 140 -5.49 -6.70 -3.07
CA MET A 140 -5.77 -5.40 -3.68
C MET A 140 -6.44 -4.46 -2.68
N GLN A 141 -5.97 -3.21 -2.61
CA GLN A 141 -6.58 -2.16 -1.81
C GLN A 141 -7.25 -1.14 -2.72
N LEU A 142 -8.58 -0.99 -2.60
CA LEU A 142 -9.35 0.00 -3.34
C LEU A 142 -9.31 1.33 -2.59
N CYS A 143 -8.56 2.31 -3.12
CA CYS A 143 -8.31 3.60 -2.49
C CYS A 143 -9.21 4.66 -3.12
N LEU A 144 -10.33 5.00 -2.45
CA LEU A 144 -11.31 5.94 -2.98
C LEU A 144 -11.19 7.31 -2.30
N GLY A 145 -11.56 8.37 -3.02
CA GLY A 145 -11.67 9.71 -2.46
C GLY A 145 -10.35 10.46 -2.27
N ILE A 146 -9.28 9.97 -2.84
CA ILE A 146 -8.04 10.75 -2.99
C ILE A 146 -8.29 11.81 -4.07
N PRO A 147 -7.92 13.08 -3.86
CA PRO A 147 -8.10 14.13 -4.86
C PRO A 147 -7.57 13.71 -6.23
N TRP A 148 -8.41 13.85 -7.26
CA TRP A 148 -8.14 13.49 -8.67
C TRP A 148 -8.04 11.98 -8.97
N GLY A 149 -8.21 11.11 -7.97
CA GLY A 149 -8.53 9.70 -8.14
C GLY A 149 -10.04 9.48 -8.23
N ILE A 150 -10.47 8.22 -8.18
CA ILE A 150 -11.90 7.89 -8.17
C ILE A 150 -12.58 8.41 -6.89
N GLU A 151 -13.81 8.91 -7.00
CA GLU A 151 -14.55 9.45 -5.86
C GLU A 151 -14.92 8.37 -4.82
N ALA A 152 -15.01 8.77 -3.55
CA ALA A 152 -15.50 7.90 -2.47
C ALA A 152 -17.03 7.83 -2.50
N SER A 153 -17.55 6.96 -3.37
CA SER A 153 -18.98 6.66 -3.48
C SER A 153 -19.22 5.16 -3.55
N VAL A 154 -20.41 4.72 -3.15
CA VAL A 154 -20.80 3.29 -3.27
C VAL A 154 -20.77 2.83 -4.73
N GLY A 155 -21.18 3.73 -5.65
CA GLY A 155 -21.14 3.43 -7.09
C GLY A 155 -19.73 3.16 -7.58
N SER A 156 -18.76 4.00 -7.18
CA SER A 156 -17.34 3.83 -7.50
C SER A 156 -16.77 2.54 -6.91
N LEU A 157 -17.08 2.25 -5.64
CA LEU A 157 -16.63 1.01 -4.98
C LEU A 157 -17.12 -0.23 -5.73
N LEU A 158 -18.41 -0.29 -6.06
CA LEU A 158 -18.99 -1.41 -6.80
C LEU A 158 -18.42 -1.53 -8.21
N GLU A 159 -18.14 -0.42 -8.89
CA GLU A 159 -17.53 -0.44 -10.22
C GLU A 159 -16.08 -0.95 -10.17
N MET A 160 -15.30 -0.52 -9.18
CA MET A 160 -13.95 -1.07 -8.97
C MET A 160 -14.00 -2.56 -8.65
N GLN A 161 -14.85 -2.97 -7.71
CA GLN A 161 -15.02 -4.38 -7.32
C GLN A 161 -15.34 -5.29 -8.51
N ARG A 162 -16.24 -4.87 -9.40
CA ARG A 162 -16.62 -5.65 -10.59
C ARG A 162 -15.47 -5.88 -11.57
N ARG A 163 -14.42 -5.08 -11.50
CA ARG A 163 -13.26 -5.16 -12.39
C ARG A 163 -12.09 -5.91 -11.79
N LEU A 164 -12.20 -6.32 -10.52
CA LEU A 164 -11.15 -7.11 -9.89
C LEU A 164 -11.07 -8.51 -10.52
N PRO A 165 -9.87 -9.10 -10.57
CA PRO A 165 -9.71 -10.52 -10.86
C PRO A 165 -10.56 -11.36 -9.91
N ALA A 166 -11.15 -12.44 -10.41
CA ALA A 166 -12.08 -13.28 -9.64
C ALA A 166 -11.44 -13.91 -8.38
N SER A 167 -10.14 -14.15 -8.41
CA SER A 167 -9.37 -14.68 -7.28
C SER A 167 -8.94 -13.61 -6.28
N ALA A 168 -9.07 -12.32 -6.61
CA ALA A 168 -8.56 -11.24 -5.77
C ALA A 168 -9.15 -11.25 -4.36
N ARG A 169 -8.27 -11.09 -3.38
CA ARG A 169 -8.64 -10.65 -2.03
C ARG A 169 -8.53 -9.14 -2.00
N TRP A 170 -9.48 -8.47 -1.41
CA TRP A 170 -9.48 -7.01 -1.45
C TRP A 170 -9.97 -6.37 -0.16
N SER A 171 -9.52 -5.16 0.05
CA SER A 171 -9.96 -4.24 1.09
C SER A 171 -10.26 -2.88 0.47
N THR A 172 -10.79 -1.96 1.24
CA THR A 172 -10.98 -0.57 0.79
C THR A 172 -10.58 0.42 1.86
N LEU A 173 -10.09 1.56 1.43
CA LEU A 173 -9.90 2.74 2.27
C LEU A 173 -10.46 3.98 1.58
N ALA A 174 -10.79 4.97 2.40
CA ALA A 174 -11.08 6.32 1.95
C ALA A 174 -10.65 7.31 3.03
N PRO A 175 -10.17 8.53 2.71
CA PRO A 175 -9.68 9.47 3.69
C PRO A 175 -10.81 10.12 4.50
N ALA A 176 -10.46 10.52 5.74
CA ALA A 176 -11.28 11.38 6.61
C ALA A 176 -12.72 10.86 6.78
N ALA A 177 -13.73 11.72 6.54
CA ALA A 177 -15.13 11.40 6.75
C ALA A 177 -15.66 10.27 5.85
N SER A 178 -14.99 9.96 4.74
CA SER A 178 -15.39 8.90 3.83
C SER A 178 -14.92 7.50 4.28
N GLN A 179 -13.99 7.41 5.24
CA GLN A 179 -13.43 6.13 5.69
C GLN A 179 -14.53 5.18 6.18
N LEU A 180 -15.29 5.59 7.20
CA LEU A 180 -16.28 4.72 7.81
C LEU A 180 -17.40 4.30 6.83
N PRO A 181 -18.01 5.20 6.02
CA PRO A 181 -18.97 4.79 5.00
C PRO A 181 -18.40 3.76 4.01
N MET A 182 -17.21 3.98 3.46
CA MET A 182 -16.65 3.07 2.44
C MET A 182 -16.30 1.71 3.03
N THR A 183 -15.65 1.65 4.18
CA THR A 183 -15.33 0.37 4.84
C THR A 183 -16.58 -0.40 5.28
N THR A 184 -17.65 0.29 5.69
CA THR A 184 -18.92 -0.36 6.02
C THR A 184 -19.58 -0.99 4.80
N HIS A 185 -19.49 -0.38 3.62
CA HIS A 185 -20.04 -0.94 2.39
C HIS A 185 -19.19 -2.09 1.81
N ALA A 186 -17.96 -2.26 2.27
CA ALA A 186 -17.08 -3.37 1.86
C ALA A 186 -17.32 -4.66 2.66
N LEU A 187 -18.04 -4.58 3.79
CA LEU A 187 -18.42 -5.72 4.62
C LEU A 187 -19.61 -6.47 4.04
#